data_145bf0b1f382f0e7eb334832b33b2c1c
#
_entry.id   145bf0b1f382f0e7eb334832b33b2c1c
#
_cell.length_a   1.000
_cell.length_b   1.000
_cell.length_c   1.000
_cell.angle_alpha   90.00
_cell.angle_beta   90.00
_cell.angle_gamma   90.00
#
_symmetry.space_group_name_H-M   'P 1'
#
loop_
_entity.id
_entity.type
_entity.pdbx_description
1 polymer ?
#
loop_
_entity_poly.entity_id
_entity_poly.type
_entity_poly.pdbx_seq_one_letter_code
_entity_poly.pdbx_strand_id
1 'polypeptide(L)'
;MNLRIKFVWPLLYCVALVAPAIGCAQDAAGAKSGNQPPVAYASVSELNSIVTQLQQTAQSIQTDLGKTRIDKWKTDASTKQQTLTNVQSIQRNLQSALPEIIAQLNNAPENVGISFNLYRNLVVLYDYFGSVVESAGAFGSKDEFKSLSNDMTGLENARRTFGERVQRLAAGKEDELTRLRAQIKTLSVAPPPPPKKIVVDDTEPVKKPAAKKKVTKPKTPAPTDAPSSAAQK
;
A
#
# COMPACT_ATOMS: atom_id res chain seq x y z
N MET A 1 1.40 -61.10 -0.53
CA MET A 1 -0.04 -61.16 -0.95
C MET A 1 -0.35 -59.82 -1.66
N ASN A 2 -0.35 -59.86 -3.01
CA ASN A 2 -0.46 -58.67 -3.85
C ASN A 2 -1.93 -58.40 -4.14
N LEU A 3 -2.43 -57.21 -3.84
CA LEU A 3 -3.78 -56.80 -4.28
C LEU A 3 -3.62 -55.60 -5.22
N ARG A 4 -3.64 -55.90 -6.53
CA ARG A 4 -3.72 -54.93 -7.63
C ARG A 4 -5.18 -54.58 -7.85
N ILE A 5 -5.62 -53.37 -7.54
CA ILE A 5 -6.91 -52.85 -7.94
C ILE A 5 -6.74 -52.10 -9.27
N LYS A 6 -7.29 -52.72 -10.33
CA LYS A 6 -7.44 -52.12 -11.66
C LYS A 6 -8.70 -51.26 -11.66
N PHE A 7 -8.55 -49.96 -11.88
CA PHE A 7 -9.66 -49.06 -12.11
C PHE A 7 -9.89 -48.96 -13.62
N VAL A 8 -11.02 -49.45 -14.03
CA VAL A 8 -11.53 -49.45 -15.44
C VAL A 8 -12.28 -48.14 -15.66
N TRP A 9 -11.90 -47.41 -16.68
CA TRP A 9 -12.55 -46.17 -17.15
C TRP A 9 -13.65 -46.53 -18.16
N PRO A 10 -14.89 -46.08 -18.00
CA PRO A 10 -15.86 -46.15 -19.10
C PRO A 10 -15.83 -44.83 -19.90
N LEU A 11 -15.54 -44.98 -21.18
CA LEU A 11 -15.83 -44.06 -22.25
C LEU A 11 -17.34 -43.83 -22.33
N LEU A 12 -17.79 -42.59 -22.27
CA LEU A 12 -19.14 -42.20 -22.67
C LEU A 12 -19.07 -41.14 -23.75
N TYR A 13 -19.42 -41.58 -24.92
CA TYR A 13 -19.75 -40.87 -26.15
C TYR A 13 -20.90 -39.89 -25.91
N CYS A 14 -20.76 -38.64 -26.30
CA CYS A 14 -21.89 -37.76 -26.57
C CYS A 14 -21.71 -36.94 -27.84
N VAL A 15 -22.62 -37.17 -28.68
CA VAL A 15 -22.99 -36.76 -30.02
C VAL A 15 -22.97 -35.24 -30.21
N ALA A 16 -22.39 -34.83 -31.34
CA ALA A 16 -22.42 -33.50 -31.91
C ALA A 16 -23.84 -33.11 -32.35
N LEU A 17 -24.27 -31.92 -31.99
CA LEU A 17 -25.35 -31.19 -32.65
C LEU A 17 -24.79 -29.85 -33.19
N VAL A 18 -24.63 -29.86 -34.52
CA VAL A 18 -24.30 -28.69 -35.31
C VAL A 18 -25.59 -27.91 -35.56
N ALA A 19 -25.61 -26.65 -35.14
CA ALA A 19 -26.60 -25.67 -35.58
C ALA A 19 -25.85 -24.47 -36.22
N PRO A 20 -26.21 -24.07 -37.43
CA PRO A 20 -25.63 -22.87 -38.06
C PRO A 20 -26.36 -21.62 -37.56
N ALA A 21 -25.68 -20.72 -36.87
CA ALA A 21 -26.16 -19.39 -36.59
C ALA A 21 -25.56 -18.40 -37.58
N ILE A 22 -26.44 -17.79 -38.28
CA ILE A 22 -26.34 -16.70 -39.26
C ILE A 22 -25.68 -15.50 -38.61
N GLY A 23 -24.75 -14.88 -39.36
CA GLY A 23 -24.02 -13.71 -38.99
C GLY A 23 -24.88 -12.47 -38.76
N CYS A 24 -24.52 -11.69 -37.80
CA CYS A 24 -24.68 -10.24 -37.78
C CYS A 24 -23.33 -9.66 -37.41
N ALA A 25 -22.67 -9.13 -38.42
CA ALA A 25 -21.59 -8.18 -38.23
C ALA A 25 -22.20 -6.94 -37.59
N GLN A 26 -21.80 -6.65 -36.37
CA GLN A 26 -22.01 -5.35 -35.74
C GLN A 26 -20.66 -4.83 -35.32
N ASP A 27 -20.16 -3.91 -36.12
CA ASP A 27 -19.17 -2.95 -35.70
C ASP A 27 -19.65 -2.28 -34.41
N ALA A 28 -19.01 -2.63 -33.32
CA ALA A 28 -19.06 -1.85 -32.10
C ALA A 28 -17.63 -1.67 -31.62
N ALA A 29 -16.98 -0.68 -32.21
CA ALA A 29 -15.91 0.05 -31.56
C ALA A 29 -16.51 0.78 -30.34
N GLY A 30 -16.88 0.02 -29.33
CA GLY A 30 -17.22 0.47 -28.00
C GLY A 30 -16.19 -0.10 -27.07
N ALA A 31 -15.11 0.61 -26.83
CA ALA A 31 -14.24 0.37 -25.69
C ALA A 31 -15.14 0.35 -24.45
N LYS A 32 -15.59 -0.83 -24.06
CA LYS A 32 -16.09 -1.08 -22.71
C LYS A 32 -14.91 -0.88 -21.78
N SER A 33 -14.71 0.36 -21.36
CA SER A 33 -14.03 0.66 -20.13
C SER A 33 -14.77 -0.17 -19.07
N GLY A 34 -14.21 -1.35 -18.78
CA GLY A 34 -14.70 -2.19 -17.73
C GLY A 34 -14.78 -1.34 -16.49
N ASN A 35 -15.85 -1.50 -15.75
CA ASN A 35 -16.10 -0.85 -14.47
C ASN A 35 -15.09 -1.42 -13.45
N GLN A 36 -13.79 -1.16 -13.66
CA GLN A 36 -12.78 -1.40 -12.65
C GLN A 36 -13.07 -0.43 -11.51
N PRO A 37 -13.28 -0.94 -10.30
CA PRO A 37 -13.38 -0.07 -9.14
C PRO A 37 -12.18 0.88 -9.12
N PRO A 38 -12.33 2.09 -8.61
CA PRO A 38 -11.22 3.02 -8.48
C PRO A 38 -10.01 2.30 -7.91
N VAL A 39 -8.83 2.49 -8.49
CA VAL A 39 -7.58 1.80 -8.12
C VAL A 39 -7.34 1.82 -6.61
N ALA A 40 -7.76 2.90 -5.94
CA ALA A 40 -7.73 3.04 -4.49
C ALA A 40 -8.50 1.93 -3.73
N TYR A 41 -9.69 1.52 -4.20
CA TYR A 41 -10.47 0.50 -3.51
C TYR A 41 -9.83 -0.89 -3.61
N ALA A 42 -9.33 -1.26 -4.77
CA ALA A 42 -8.63 -2.54 -4.96
C ALA A 42 -7.34 -2.59 -4.11
N SER A 43 -6.60 -1.49 -4.04
CA SER A 43 -5.38 -1.35 -3.24
C SER A 43 -5.66 -1.46 -1.74
N VAL A 44 -6.74 -0.87 -1.24
CA VAL A 44 -7.16 -0.96 0.17
C VAL A 44 -7.62 -2.38 0.52
N SER A 45 -8.41 -3.01 -0.36
CA SER A 45 -8.87 -4.39 -0.17
C SER A 45 -7.71 -5.39 -0.11
N GLU A 46 -6.74 -5.24 -1.01
CA GLU A 46 -5.51 -6.04 -1.01
C GLU A 46 -4.73 -5.84 0.30
N LEU A 47 -4.53 -4.58 0.72
CA LEU A 47 -3.85 -4.26 1.98
C LEU A 47 -4.52 -4.93 3.17
N ASN A 48 -5.85 -4.79 3.29
CA ASN A 48 -6.61 -5.37 4.39
C ASN A 48 -6.45 -6.90 4.45
N SER A 49 -6.45 -7.57 3.29
CA SER A 49 -6.22 -9.02 3.22
C SER A 49 -4.82 -9.39 3.75
N ILE A 50 -3.78 -8.70 3.29
CA ILE A 50 -2.39 -8.95 3.72
C ILE A 50 -2.23 -8.66 5.22
N VAL A 51 -2.76 -7.55 5.70
CA VAL A 51 -2.68 -7.16 7.12
C VAL A 51 -3.39 -8.16 8.02
N THR A 52 -4.57 -8.63 7.62
CA THR A 52 -5.31 -9.66 8.38
C THR A 52 -4.49 -10.94 8.50
N GLN A 53 -3.89 -11.40 7.41
CA GLN A 53 -3.05 -12.59 7.39
C GLN A 53 -1.79 -12.41 8.25
N LEU A 54 -1.16 -11.23 8.18
CA LEU A 54 -0.01 -10.88 9.00
C LEU A 54 -0.35 -10.86 10.50
N GLN A 55 -1.49 -10.29 10.88
CA GLN A 55 -1.96 -10.25 12.27
C GLN A 55 -2.23 -11.66 12.82
N GLN A 56 -2.83 -12.55 12.02
CA GLN A 56 -3.03 -13.95 12.40
C GLN A 56 -1.67 -14.65 12.63
N THR A 57 -0.72 -14.47 11.72
CA THR A 57 0.63 -15.02 11.85
C THR A 57 1.34 -14.46 13.09
N ALA A 58 1.25 -13.15 13.33
CA ALA A 58 1.84 -12.50 14.51
C ALA A 58 1.29 -13.06 15.82
N GLN A 59 -0.02 -13.33 15.87
CA GLN A 59 -0.67 -13.92 17.04
C GLN A 59 -0.23 -15.38 17.25
N SER A 60 -0.07 -16.16 16.18
CA SER A 60 0.47 -17.53 16.26
C SER A 60 1.89 -17.51 16.79
N ILE A 61 2.78 -16.67 16.25
CA ILE A 61 4.16 -16.51 16.72
C ILE A 61 4.20 -16.16 18.21
N GLN A 62 3.39 -15.20 18.67
CA GLN A 62 3.34 -14.83 20.09
C GLN A 62 2.94 -16.00 20.97
N THR A 63 1.93 -16.75 20.54
CA THR A 63 1.41 -17.91 21.27
C THR A 63 2.45 -19.02 21.36
N ASP A 64 3.12 -19.33 20.27
CA ASP A 64 4.05 -20.46 20.22
C ASP A 64 5.42 -20.11 20.86
N LEU A 65 5.88 -18.87 20.73
CA LEU A 65 7.01 -18.37 21.53
C LEU A 65 6.72 -18.42 23.04
N GLY A 66 5.48 -18.14 23.46
CA GLY A 66 5.07 -18.24 24.85
C GLY A 66 5.06 -19.66 25.41
N LYS A 67 4.93 -20.69 24.55
CA LYS A 67 4.98 -22.12 24.92
C LYS A 67 6.40 -22.69 24.90
N THR A 68 7.34 -22.01 24.21
CA THR A 68 8.70 -22.48 24.04
C THR A 68 9.45 -22.46 25.36
N ARG A 69 10.04 -23.62 25.74
CA ARG A 69 10.73 -23.80 27.03
C ARG A 69 12.25 -23.77 26.86
N ILE A 70 12.79 -22.60 26.50
CA ILE A 70 14.22 -22.37 26.25
C ILE A 70 15.08 -22.76 27.47
N ASP A 71 14.54 -22.60 28.68
CA ASP A 71 15.17 -23.03 29.92
C ASP A 71 15.52 -24.54 29.93
N LYS A 72 14.72 -25.37 29.27
CA LYS A 72 14.89 -26.84 29.18
C LYS A 72 15.79 -27.30 28.04
N TRP A 73 16.15 -26.41 27.13
CA TRP A 73 16.97 -26.77 25.99
C TRP A 73 18.37 -27.27 26.42
N LYS A 74 18.91 -28.26 25.72
CA LYS A 74 20.22 -28.86 25.99
C LYS A 74 21.32 -28.08 25.27
N THR A 75 21.57 -26.87 25.72
CA THR A 75 22.62 -26.00 25.19
C THR A 75 23.25 -25.17 26.31
N ASP A 76 24.32 -24.44 26.01
CA ASP A 76 25.02 -23.58 26.95
C ASP A 76 24.18 -22.35 27.37
N ALA A 77 24.59 -21.71 28.45
CA ALA A 77 23.85 -20.56 29.01
C ALA A 77 23.88 -19.32 28.09
N SER A 78 24.94 -19.14 27.33
CA SER A 78 25.07 -18.02 26.39
C SER A 78 24.04 -18.14 25.26
N THR A 79 23.94 -19.30 24.65
CA THR A 79 22.93 -19.58 23.59
C THR A 79 21.51 -19.41 24.09
N LYS A 80 21.20 -19.90 25.32
CA LYS A 80 19.86 -19.65 25.91
C LYS A 80 19.60 -18.17 26.09
N GLN A 81 20.54 -17.42 26.64
CA GLN A 81 20.38 -15.99 26.89
C GLN A 81 20.20 -15.22 25.58
N GLN A 82 20.96 -15.53 24.55
CA GLN A 82 20.82 -14.93 23.22
C GLN A 82 19.44 -15.21 22.63
N THR A 83 18.98 -16.46 22.70
CA THR A 83 17.66 -16.84 22.19
C THR A 83 16.54 -16.12 22.97
N LEU A 84 16.62 -16.02 24.29
CA LEU A 84 15.68 -15.27 25.11
C LEU A 84 15.65 -13.77 24.72
N THR A 85 16.81 -13.18 24.48
CA THR A 85 16.92 -11.78 24.02
C THR A 85 16.23 -11.58 22.68
N ASN A 86 16.42 -12.51 21.74
CA ASN A 86 15.74 -12.47 20.44
C ASN A 86 14.23 -12.62 20.60
N VAL A 87 13.76 -13.57 21.42
CA VAL A 87 12.33 -13.76 21.73
C VAL A 87 11.71 -12.47 22.31
N GLN A 88 12.37 -11.85 23.29
CA GLN A 88 11.90 -10.59 23.88
C GLN A 88 11.83 -9.45 22.84
N SER A 89 12.79 -9.39 21.92
CA SER A 89 12.81 -8.39 20.85
C SER A 89 11.67 -8.62 19.85
N ILE A 90 11.41 -9.88 19.47
CA ILE A 90 10.28 -10.27 18.64
C ILE A 90 8.97 -9.92 19.32
N GLN A 91 8.78 -10.29 20.59
CA GLN A 91 7.56 -10.00 21.34
C GLN A 91 7.27 -8.49 21.42
N ARG A 92 8.28 -7.66 21.71
CA ARG A 92 8.14 -6.21 21.71
C ARG A 92 7.75 -5.66 20.33
N ASN A 93 8.36 -6.18 19.28
CA ASN A 93 8.00 -5.79 17.91
C ASN A 93 6.54 -6.11 17.60
N LEU A 94 6.11 -7.34 17.86
CA LEU A 94 4.75 -7.80 17.58
C LEU A 94 3.69 -7.10 18.43
N GLN A 95 4.03 -6.66 19.65
CA GLN A 95 3.09 -6.01 20.56
C GLN A 95 3.00 -4.48 20.38
N SER A 96 4.05 -3.85 19.87
CA SER A 96 4.14 -2.39 19.78
C SER A 96 4.44 -1.88 18.37
N ALA A 97 5.62 -2.18 17.84
CA ALA A 97 6.08 -1.58 16.59
C ALA A 97 5.22 -2.00 15.38
N LEU A 98 4.91 -3.29 15.26
CA LEU A 98 4.11 -3.81 14.15
C LEU A 98 2.68 -3.22 14.13
N PRO A 99 1.90 -3.22 15.22
CA PRO A 99 0.58 -2.60 15.26
C PRO A 99 0.60 -1.10 14.96
N GLU A 100 1.61 -0.37 15.44
CA GLU A 100 1.75 1.06 15.18
C GLU A 100 1.95 1.35 13.69
N ILE A 101 2.85 0.62 13.02
CA ILE A 101 3.09 0.78 11.57
C ILE A 101 1.84 0.41 10.77
N ILE A 102 1.13 -0.65 11.17
CA ILE A 102 -0.15 -1.06 10.55
C ILE A 102 -1.19 0.05 10.70
N ALA A 103 -1.31 0.67 11.87
CA ALA A 103 -2.24 1.78 12.08
C ALA A 103 -1.92 2.99 11.20
N GLN A 104 -0.64 3.35 11.07
CA GLN A 104 -0.20 4.40 10.15
C GLN A 104 -0.55 4.05 8.70
N LEU A 105 -0.34 2.80 8.29
CA LEU A 105 -0.62 2.34 6.94
C LEU A 105 -2.12 2.32 6.62
N ASN A 106 -2.97 1.96 7.59
CA ASN A 106 -4.42 2.01 7.43
C ASN A 106 -4.93 3.44 7.20
N ASN A 107 -4.26 4.45 7.79
CA ASN A 107 -4.58 5.86 7.56
C ASN A 107 -4.08 6.38 6.20
N ALA A 108 -3.06 5.76 5.62
CA ALA A 108 -2.48 6.15 4.34
C ALA A 108 -2.08 4.91 3.51
N PRO A 109 -3.07 4.15 3.00
CA PRO A 109 -2.85 2.82 2.40
C PRO A 109 -1.96 2.80 1.17
N GLU A 110 -1.87 3.91 0.44
CA GLU A 110 -1.04 4.06 -0.76
C GLU A 110 0.29 4.78 -0.50
N ASN A 111 0.62 5.05 0.75
CA ASN A 111 1.90 5.68 1.09
C ASN A 111 3.04 4.67 0.96
N VAL A 112 3.88 4.89 -0.07
CA VAL A 112 5.02 4.00 -0.37
C VAL A 112 6.03 3.99 0.77
N GLY A 113 6.28 5.14 1.43
CA GLY A 113 7.24 5.24 2.53
C GLY A 113 6.81 4.42 3.75
N ILE A 114 5.54 4.55 4.17
CA ILE A 114 4.98 3.76 5.30
C ILE A 114 4.95 2.27 4.92
N SER A 115 4.55 1.94 3.69
CA SER A 115 4.58 0.56 3.18
C SER A 115 5.99 -0.02 3.24
N PHE A 116 6.99 0.74 2.83
CA PHE A 116 8.39 0.31 2.90
C PHE A 116 8.88 0.13 4.33
N ASN A 117 8.44 0.98 5.27
CA ASN A 117 8.76 0.82 6.69
C ASN A 117 8.20 -0.48 7.25
N LEU A 118 6.96 -0.85 6.91
CA LEU A 118 6.41 -2.14 7.31
C LEU A 118 7.21 -3.29 6.70
N TYR A 119 7.53 -3.23 5.41
CA TYR A 119 8.36 -4.26 4.75
C TYR A 119 9.70 -4.45 5.47
N ARG A 120 10.41 -3.36 5.78
CA ARG A 120 11.68 -3.43 6.53
C ARG A 120 11.51 -4.04 7.92
N ASN A 121 10.42 -3.69 8.62
CA ASN A 121 10.11 -4.28 9.92
C ASN A 121 9.93 -5.80 9.80
N LEU A 122 9.21 -6.26 8.76
CA LEU A 122 9.01 -7.69 8.50
C LEU A 122 10.32 -8.42 8.16
N VAL A 123 11.25 -7.78 7.44
CA VAL A 123 12.58 -8.36 7.16
C VAL A 123 13.34 -8.58 8.47
N VAL A 124 13.43 -7.56 9.31
CA VAL A 124 14.12 -7.67 10.61
C VAL A 124 13.46 -8.71 11.51
N LEU A 125 12.13 -8.71 11.56
CA LEU A 125 11.38 -9.70 12.33
C LEU A 125 11.66 -11.14 11.84
N TYR A 126 11.71 -11.33 10.52
CA TYR A 126 12.03 -12.61 9.89
C TYR A 126 13.42 -13.10 10.29
N ASP A 127 14.44 -12.25 10.26
CA ASP A 127 15.82 -12.61 10.61
C ASP A 127 15.94 -13.01 12.08
N TYR A 128 15.36 -12.21 13.00
CA TYR A 128 15.38 -12.55 14.43
C TYR A 128 14.59 -13.83 14.72
N PHE A 129 13.43 -14.00 14.10
CA PHE A 129 12.61 -15.18 14.30
C PHE A 129 13.27 -16.43 13.70
N GLY A 130 13.94 -16.32 12.55
CA GLY A 130 14.72 -17.39 11.95
C GLY A 130 15.80 -17.94 12.89
N SER A 131 16.52 -17.07 13.58
CA SER A 131 17.52 -17.50 14.55
C SER A 131 16.93 -18.26 15.75
N VAL A 132 15.70 -17.91 16.16
CA VAL A 132 14.97 -18.66 17.20
C VAL A 132 14.53 -20.03 16.69
N VAL A 133 14.01 -20.10 15.45
CA VAL A 133 13.59 -21.34 14.80
C VAL A 133 14.78 -22.31 14.64
N GLU A 134 15.92 -21.81 14.18
CA GLU A 134 17.17 -22.59 14.08
C GLU A 134 17.62 -23.14 15.44
N SER A 135 17.58 -22.29 16.47
CA SER A 135 17.91 -22.71 17.85
C SER A 135 16.93 -23.76 18.37
N ALA A 136 15.63 -23.62 18.06
CA ALA A 136 14.63 -24.62 18.42
C ALA A 136 14.85 -25.96 17.70
N GLY A 137 15.27 -25.91 16.43
CA GLY A 137 15.60 -27.09 15.65
C GLY A 137 16.83 -27.84 16.19
N ALA A 138 17.82 -27.09 16.70
CA ALA A 138 19.05 -27.69 17.25
C ALA A 138 18.88 -28.20 18.68
N PHE A 139 18.11 -27.52 19.52
CA PHE A 139 18.12 -27.75 20.98
C PHE A 139 16.72 -27.93 21.59
N GLY A 140 15.67 -27.57 20.89
CA GLY A 140 14.28 -27.63 21.33
C GLY A 140 13.64 -29.01 21.15
N SER A 141 12.38 -29.12 21.51
CA SER A 141 11.57 -30.28 21.19
C SER A 141 11.13 -30.26 19.72
N LYS A 142 10.81 -31.42 19.17
CA LYS A 142 10.31 -31.56 17.81
C LYS A 142 9.02 -30.75 17.57
N ASP A 143 8.16 -30.69 18.59
CA ASP A 143 6.89 -29.96 18.50
C ASP A 143 7.10 -28.45 18.52
N GLU A 144 8.00 -27.94 19.38
CA GLU A 144 8.40 -26.52 19.37
C GLU A 144 8.97 -26.12 18.00
N PHE A 145 9.92 -26.89 17.48
CA PHE A 145 10.50 -26.63 16.16
C PHE A 145 9.43 -26.63 15.05
N LYS A 146 8.52 -27.62 15.07
CA LYS A 146 7.46 -27.74 14.05
C LYS A 146 6.51 -26.55 14.08
N SER A 147 6.04 -26.13 15.27
CA SER A 147 5.15 -24.97 15.42
C SER A 147 5.84 -23.69 14.91
N LEU A 148 7.05 -23.42 15.40
CA LEU A 148 7.81 -22.23 15.00
C LEU A 148 8.17 -22.23 13.50
N SER A 149 8.44 -23.40 12.91
CA SER A 149 8.69 -23.51 11.45
C SER A 149 7.45 -23.22 10.61
N ASN A 150 6.26 -23.61 11.07
CA ASN A 150 5.00 -23.26 10.41
C ASN A 150 4.76 -21.75 10.48
N ASP A 151 5.00 -21.15 11.63
CA ASP A 151 4.88 -19.69 11.81
C ASP A 151 5.88 -18.93 10.92
N MET A 152 7.10 -19.46 10.80
CA MET A 152 8.14 -18.91 9.90
C MET A 152 7.66 -18.89 8.45
N THR A 153 7.01 -19.97 8.00
CA THR A 153 6.41 -20.05 6.67
C THR A 153 5.30 -18.98 6.49
N GLY A 154 4.47 -18.77 7.51
CA GLY A 154 3.45 -17.74 7.52
C GLY A 154 4.04 -16.32 7.41
N LEU A 155 5.09 -16.06 8.19
CA LEU A 155 5.79 -14.78 8.18
C LEU A 155 6.49 -14.51 6.84
N GLU A 156 7.12 -15.54 6.24
CA GLU A 156 7.74 -15.45 4.93
C GLU A 156 6.72 -15.11 3.84
N ASN A 157 5.57 -15.78 3.86
CA ASN A 157 4.48 -15.48 2.91
C ASN A 157 3.98 -14.04 3.05
N ALA A 158 3.77 -13.57 4.29
CA ALA A 158 3.35 -12.20 4.55
C ALA A 158 4.41 -11.19 4.06
N ARG A 159 5.68 -11.41 4.39
CA ARG A 159 6.82 -10.58 3.97
C ARG A 159 6.91 -10.49 2.44
N ARG A 160 6.84 -11.62 1.75
CA ARG A 160 6.92 -11.69 0.29
C ARG A 160 5.75 -10.97 -0.38
N THR A 161 4.52 -11.29 0.00
CA THR A 161 3.32 -10.68 -0.58
C THR A 161 3.30 -9.17 -0.33
N PHE A 162 3.74 -8.75 0.84
CA PHE A 162 3.84 -7.33 1.16
C PHE A 162 4.95 -6.63 0.34
N GLY A 163 6.09 -7.28 0.13
CA GLY A 163 7.17 -6.78 -0.73
C GLY A 163 6.70 -6.57 -2.18
N GLU A 164 5.98 -7.54 -2.73
CA GLU A 164 5.37 -7.43 -4.07
C GLU A 164 4.39 -6.26 -4.15
N ARG A 165 3.58 -6.03 -3.10
CA ARG A 165 2.69 -4.88 -3.02
C ARG A 165 3.47 -3.56 -3.02
N VAL A 166 4.53 -3.44 -2.25
CA VAL A 166 5.39 -2.24 -2.23
C VAL A 166 5.96 -1.94 -3.61
N GLN A 167 6.42 -2.96 -4.31
CA GLN A 167 6.94 -2.84 -5.66
C GLN A 167 5.86 -2.32 -6.63
N ARG A 168 4.65 -2.89 -6.59
CA ARG A 168 3.52 -2.42 -7.42
C ARG A 168 3.13 -0.98 -7.13
N LEU A 169 3.07 -0.59 -5.86
CA LEU A 169 2.79 0.79 -5.46
C LEU A 169 3.85 1.77 -6.00
N ALA A 170 5.13 1.41 -5.87
CA ALA A 170 6.22 2.25 -6.35
C ALA A 170 6.16 2.42 -7.88
N ALA A 171 5.95 1.33 -8.63
CA ALA A 171 5.80 1.36 -10.09
C ALA A 171 4.59 2.22 -10.51
N GLY A 172 3.43 2.05 -9.86
CA GLY A 172 2.24 2.85 -10.16
C GLY A 172 2.43 4.34 -9.91
N LYS A 173 3.17 4.72 -8.86
CA LYS A 173 3.51 6.13 -8.59
C LYS A 173 4.47 6.71 -9.64
N GLU A 174 5.43 5.92 -10.12
CA GLU A 174 6.33 6.35 -11.20
C GLU A 174 5.58 6.58 -12.51
N ASP A 175 4.67 5.68 -12.86
CA ASP A 175 3.80 5.81 -14.03
C ASP A 175 2.92 7.07 -13.93
N GLU A 176 2.33 7.33 -12.76
CA GLU A 176 1.53 8.52 -12.49
C GLU A 176 2.36 9.80 -12.67
N LEU A 177 3.56 9.84 -12.11
CA LEU A 177 4.48 10.98 -12.27
C LEU A 177 4.85 11.21 -13.73
N THR A 178 5.13 10.16 -14.47
CA THR A 178 5.47 10.24 -15.90
C THR A 178 4.30 10.81 -16.70
N ARG A 179 3.09 10.34 -16.43
CA ARG A 179 1.87 10.85 -17.07
C ARG A 179 1.63 12.32 -16.74
N LEU A 180 1.76 12.72 -15.48
CA LEU A 180 1.56 14.11 -15.06
C LEU A 180 2.59 15.04 -15.70
N ARG A 181 3.86 14.63 -15.78
CA ARG A 181 4.93 15.40 -16.47
C ARG A 181 4.60 15.60 -17.96
N ALA A 182 4.09 14.55 -18.64
CA ALA A 182 3.67 14.64 -20.03
C ALA A 182 2.48 15.61 -20.21
N GLN A 183 1.49 15.56 -19.30
CA GLN A 183 0.35 16.49 -19.32
C GLN A 183 0.78 17.94 -19.13
N ILE A 184 1.66 18.20 -18.15
CA ILE A 184 2.21 19.55 -17.92
C ILE A 184 2.91 20.06 -19.17
N LYS A 185 3.75 19.23 -19.81
CA LYS A 185 4.44 19.58 -21.05
C LYS A 185 3.45 19.93 -22.17
N THR A 186 2.38 19.15 -22.34
CA THR A 186 1.35 19.42 -23.34
C THR A 186 0.64 20.73 -23.07
N LEU A 187 0.26 21.01 -21.83
CA LEU A 187 -0.43 22.26 -21.44
C LEU A 187 0.48 23.49 -21.59
N SER A 188 1.79 23.35 -21.35
CA SER A 188 2.75 24.45 -21.49
C SER A 188 3.05 24.80 -22.95
N VAL A 189 2.82 23.89 -23.88
CA VAL A 189 3.02 24.09 -25.33
C VAL A 189 1.72 24.56 -26.03
N ALA A 190 0.54 24.40 -25.38
CA ALA A 190 -0.72 24.84 -25.94
C ALA A 190 -0.73 26.37 -26.13
N PRO A 191 -1.05 26.90 -27.34
CA PRO A 191 -1.16 28.33 -27.53
C PRO A 191 -2.25 28.91 -26.61
N PRO A 192 -2.07 30.17 -26.14
CA PRO A 192 -3.08 30.77 -25.28
C PRO A 192 -4.42 30.79 -26.02
N PRO A 193 -5.54 30.57 -25.33
CA PRO A 193 -6.88 30.62 -25.97
C PRO A 193 -7.06 31.97 -26.69
N PRO A 194 -7.63 31.97 -27.90
CA PRO A 194 -7.83 33.20 -28.65
C PRO A 194 -8.61 34.19 -27.78
N PRO A 195 -8.24 35.46 -27.78
CA PRO A 195 -8.94 36.48 -26.99
C PRO A 195 -10.41 36.44 -27.35
N LYS A 196 -11.28 36.36 -26.34
CA LYS A 196 -12.73 36.46 -26.56
C LYS A 196 -13.00 37.77 -27.31
N LYS A 197 -13.49 37.67 -28.56
CA LYS A 197 -13.97 38.83 -29.28
C LYS A 197 -15.11 39.43 -28.46
N ILE A 198 -14.86 40.56 -27.82
CA ILE A 198 -15.90 41.38 -27.25
C ILE A 198 -16.56 42.02 -28.47
N VAL A 199 -17.72 41.53 -28.85
CA VAL A 199 -18.58 42.21 -29.84
C VAL A 199 -19.12 43.40 -29.09
N VAL A 200 -18.51 44.56 -29.36
CA VAL A 200 -19.09 45.86 -28.95
C VAL A 200 -20.27 46.10 -29.90
N ASP A 201 -21.47 46.01 -29.38
CA ASP A 201 -22.68 46.35 -30.14
C ASP A 201 -22.80 47.86 -30.15
N ASP A 202 -22.42 48.48 -31.28
CA ASP A 202 -22.40 49.92 -31.48
C ASP A 202 -23.81 50.50 -31.71
N THR A 203 -24.86 49.82 -31.26
CA THR A 203 -26.28 50.25 -31.50
C THR A 203 -26.87 50.97 -30.29
N GLU A 204 -26.12 51.60 -29.40
CA GLU A 204 -26.70 52.53 -28.42
C GLU A 204 -26.45 53.99 -28.79
N PRO A 205 -27.52 54.85 -28.81
CA PRO A 205 -27.38 56.23 -29.18
C PRO A 205 -26.65 57.06 -28.13
N VAL A 206 -25.72 57.88 -28.63
CA VAL A 206 -24.90 58.84 -27.91
C VAL A 206 -25.70 59.73 -26.96
N LYS A 207 -25.62 59.53 -25.63
CA LYS A 207 -26.07 60.55 -24.66
C LYS A 207 -24.92 61.53 -24.39
N LYS A 208 -25.27 62.83 -24.58
CA LYS A 208 -24.39 64.00 -24.40
C LYS A 208 -23.71 64.03 -23.01
N PRO A 209 -22.49 64.59 -22.90
CA PRO A 209 -21.73 64.65 -21.69
C PRO A 209 -22.22 65.66 -20.68
N ALA A 210 -22.49 65.28 -19.46
CA ALA A 210 -22.73 66.14 -18.31
C ALA A 210 -21.45 66.40 -17.53
N ALA A 211 -21.32 67.61 -17.07
CA ALA A 211 -20.23 68.39 -16.51
C ALA A 211 -19.31 67.66 -15.46
N LYS A 212 -18.04 68.06 -15.53
CA LYS A 212 -16.94 67.83 -14.63
C LYS A 212 -17.27 68.17 -13.19
N LYS A 213 -17.13 67.20 -12.26
CA LYS A 213 -16.94 67.45 -10.84
C LYS A 213 -15.51 67.10 -10.42
N LYS A 214 -14.92 68.07 -9.71
CA LYS A 214 -13.54 68.10 -9.20
C LYS A 214 -13.19 66.87 -8.36
N VAL A 215 -12.05 66.28 -8.65
CA VAL A 215 -11.37 65.27 -7.86
C VAL A 215 -10.70 65.92 -6.66
N THR A 216 -11.09 65.48 -5.45
CA THR A 216 -10.36 65.72 -4.21
C THR A 216 -9.44 64.52 -3.92
N LYS A 217 -8.17 64.82 -3.76
CA LYS A 217 -7.06 63.91 -3.44
C LYS A 217 -7.25 63.25 -2.07
N PRO A 218 -7.13 61.95 -1.89
CA PRO A 218 -6.97 61.36 -0.56
C PRO A 218 -5.49 61.42 -0.11
N LYS A 219 -5.36 61.81 1.14
CA LYS A 219 -4.14 62.03 1.91
C LYS A 219 -3.55 60.68 2.36
N THR A 220 -2.27 60.49 2.13
CA THR A 220 -1.47 59.40 2.65
C THR A 220 -1.29 59.48 4.18
N PRO A 221 -1.43 58.40 4.92
CA PRO A 221 -0.87 58.35 6.27
C PRO A 221 0.52 57.71 6.23
N ALA A 222 1.45 58.33 6.95
CA ALA A 222 2.85 57.95 7.18
C ALA A 222 2.98 56.80 8.17
N PRO A 223 4.16 56.14 8.22
CA PRO A 223 4.42 54.94 9.01
C PRO A 223 4.66 55.30 10.47
N THR A 224 4.17 54.46 11.39
CA THR A 224 4.47 54.54 12.80
C THR A 224 5.40 53.39 13.18
N ASP A 225 6.46 53.80 13.87
CA ASP A 225 7.59 53.06 14.38
C ASP A 225 7.23 51.85 15.30
N ALA A 226 8.15 50.93 15.30
CA ALA A 226 8.36 49.92 16.33
C ALA A 226 8.73 50.53 17.70
N PRO A 227 8.57 49.78 18.79
CA PRO A 227 9.73 49.55 19.61
C PRO A 227 9.99 48.09 19.98
N SER A 228 11.29 47.85 19.92
CA SER A 228 12.11 46.88 20.61
C SER A 228 11.86 46.88 22.12
N SER A 229 11.89 45.70 22.77
CA SER A 229 12.44 45.41 24.10
C SER A 229 12.34 43.92 24.35
N ALA A 230 13.40 43.16 24.34
CA ALA A 230 14.40 42.92 25.37
C ALA A 230 13.91 42.13 26.57
N ALA A 231 14.40 40.87 26.61
CA ALA A 231 15.15 40.25 27.71
C ALA A 231 14.37 39.62 28.92
N GLN A 232 14.91 38.44 29.24
CA GLN A 232 15.06 37.80 30.56
C GLN A 232 13.88 36.95 31.05
N LYS A 233 14.03 35.70 31.21
CA LYS A 233 14.84 34.90 32.13
C LYS A 233 14.69 33.41 31.73
#